data_b5467b4cc8aaaac83783df541624649a
#
_entry.id   b5467b4cc8aaaac83783df541624649a
#
_cell.length_a   1.000
_cell.length_b   1.000
_cell.length_c   1.000
_cell.angle_alpha   90.00
_cell.angle_beta   90.00
_cell.angle_gamma   90.00
#
_symmetry.space_group_name_H-M   'P 1'
#
loop_
_entity.id
_entity.type
_entity.pdbx_description
1 polymer ?
#
loop_
_entity_poly.entity_id
_entity_poly.type
_entity_poly.pdbx_seq_one_letter_code
_entity_poly.pdbx_strand_id
1 'polypeptide(L)'
;SRGLGDVYKRQGYAMGIQRDRAADPSVDAAVLDFHGDGAMSEGDTNEAYVFAAAMKAPVVFCAVNNQWAISEPTSVQTPTSLYRRGLGFGIPSVQVDGNDVLAVAAVLSAALDHARSGRGPVMVETWTYRTGAHTTTDDPTRYRTAQTDEYWAGLDPIVRMQKYLRSRELIDDAWLAELDERAEQFGAQVRDAVHQPDPDPGALLDDVYAEPTPDVRADQREL
;
A
#
# COMPACT_ATOMS: atom_id res chain seq x y z
N SER A 1 3.37 3.52 -10.86
CA SER A 1 3.68 4.32 -9.66
C SER A 1 2.38 4.91 -9.15
N ARG A 2 2.03 4.61 -7.92
CA ARG A 2 0.95 5.30 -7.23
C ARG A 2 1.39 6.74 -7.08
N GLY A 3 0.53 7.70 -7.44
CA GLY A 3 0.90 9.10 -7.52
C GLY A 3 1.51 9.61 -6.20
N LEU A 4 2.54 10.44 -6.30
CA LEU A 4 3.31 10.95 -5.16
C LEU A 4 2.44 11.72 -4.14
N GLY A 5 1.28 12.27 -4.56
CA GLY A 5 0.30 12.92 -3.69
C GLY A 5 -0.66 11.98 -2.94
N ASP A 6 -0.51 10.67 -3.02
CA ASP A 6 -1.48 9.72 -2.42
C ASP A 6 -1.51 9.83 -0.88
N VAL A 7 -0.36 10.00 -0.21
CA VAL A 7 -0.27 10.13 1.24
C VAL A 7 -1.03 11.37 1.72
N TYR A 8 -0.83 12.49 1.05
CA TYR A 8 -1.49 13.75 1.35
C TYR A 8 -3.01 13.69 1.13
N LYS A 9 -3.46 13.06 0.03
CA LYS A 9 -4.90 12.88 -0.24
C LYS A 9 -5.58 12.01 0.82
N ARG A 10 -4.92 10.93 1.26
CA ARG A 10 -5.46 10.04 2.28
C ARG A 10 -5.50 10.69 3.67
N GLN A 11 -4.52 11.53 3.98
CA GLN A 11 -4.55 12.38 5.16
C GLN A 11 -5.77 13.33 5.13
N GLY A 12 -6.04 13.97 3.98
CA GLY A 12 -7.22 14.80 3.78
C GLY A 12 -8.53 14.01 3.94
N TYR A 13 -8.59 12.78 3.42
CA TYR A 13 -9.74 11.89 3.60
C TYR A 13 -9.98 11.56 5.08
N ALA A 14 -8.91 11.32 5.84
CA ALA A 14 -9.01 11.08 7.29
C ALA A 14 -9.57 12.30 8.05
N MET A 15 -9.24 13.52 7.62
CA MET A 15 -9.86 14.74 8.16
C MET A 15 -11.35 14.83 7.82
N GLY A 16 -11.77 14.32 6.65
CA GLY A 16 -13.18 14.15 6.30
C GLY A 16 -13.90 13.24 7.30
N ILE A 17 -13.34 12.08 7.60
CA ILE A 17 -13.88 11.15 8.62
C ILE A 17 -14.04 11.83 9.98
N GLN A 18 -13.14 12.71 10.39
CA GLN A 18 -13.30 13.46 11.65
C GLN A 18 -14.51 14.38 11.63
N ARG A 19 -14.80 15.03 10.50
CA ARG A 19 -15.99 15.87 10.34
C ARG A 19 -17.26 15.05 10.36
N ASP A 20 -17.26 13.92 9.68
CA ASP A 20 -18.41 13.00 9.67
C ASP A 20 -18.68 12.49 11.10
N ARG A 21 -17.64 12.10 11.83
CA ARG A 21 -17.73 11.65 13.22
C ARG A 21 -18.23 12.76 14.16
N ALA A 22 -17.90 14.02 13.89
CA ALA A 22 -18.40 15.15 14.67
C ALA A 22 -19.92 15.39 14.45
N ALA A 23 -20.43 15.04 13.26
CA ALA A 23 -21.84 15.09 12.90
C ALA A 23 -22.60 13.83 13.34
N ASP A 24 -21.96 12.68 13.25
CA ASP A 24 -22.52 11.37 13.63
C ASP A 24 -21.46 10.56 14.42
N PRO A 25 -21.57 10.51 15.76
CA PRO A 25 -20.64 9.77 16.62
C PRO A 25 -20.59 8.26 16.37
N SER A 26 -21.52 7.68 15.60
CA SER A 26 -21.50 6.25 15.24
C SER A 26 -20.48 5.93 14.13
N VAL A 27 -19.90 6.95 13.49
CA VAL A 27 -18.86 6.78 12.48
C VAL A 27 -17.59 6.21 13.12
N ASP A 28 -17.35 4.91 12.93
CA ASP A 28 -16.18 4.18 13.40
C ASP A 28 -15.27 3.82 12.22
N ALA A 29 -14.57 4.83 11.70
CA ALA A 29 -13.70 4.67 10.54
C ALA A 29 -12.30 5.25 10.79
N ALA A 30 -11.31 4.69 10.12
CA ALA A 30 -9.96 5.23 10.01
C ALA A 30 -9.41 4.92 8.61
N VAL A 31 -8.43 5.68 8.16
CA VAL A 31 -7.73 5.46 6.89
C VAL A 31 -6.52 4.57 7.14
N LEU A 32 -6.35 3.55 6.29
CA LEU A 32 -5.09 2.82 6.18
C LEU A 32 -4.43 3.22 4.86
N ASP A 33 -3.34 3.95 4.95
CA ASP A 33 -2.55 4.41 3.82
C ASP A 33 -1.36 3.48 3.59
N PHE A 34 -1.23 2.93 2.39
CA PHE A 34 -0.05 2.19 1.97
C PHE A 34 0.76 3.03 0.97
N HIS A 35 2.02 3.28 1.31
CA HIS A 35 2.97 3.95 0.42
C HIS A 35 4.35 3.27 0.49
N GLY A 36 5.14 3.41 -0.58
CA GLY A 36 6.48 2.84 -0.64
C GLY A 36 7.52 3.70 0.08
N ASP A 37 8.70 3.12 0.29
CA ASP A 37 9.86 3.82 0.87
C ASP A 37 10.29 5.04 0.04
N GLY A 38 10.20 4.97 -1.29
CA GLY A 38 10.47 6.12 -2.17
C GLY A 38 9.54 7.31 -1.91
N ALA A 39 8.25 7.08 -1.63
CA ALA A 39 7.31 8.15 -1.29
C ALA A 39 7.70 8.88 0.00
N MET A 40 8.42 8.22 0.90
CA MET A 40 8.92 8.84 2.13
C MET A 40 9.97 9.94 1.88
N SER A 41 10.56 9.99 0.70
CA SER A 41 11.54 11.02 0.32
C SER A 41 10.89 12.28 -0.25
N GLU A 42 9.57 12.25 -0.50
CA GLU A 42 8.82 13.39 -1.04
C GLU A 42 8.39 14.36 0.05
N GLY A 43 8.33 15.65 -0.29
CA GLY A 43 7.89 16.72 0.61
C GLY A 43 6.45 16.54 1.06
N ASP A 44 5.56 16.20 0.15
CA ASP A 44 4.12 15.99 0.40
C ASP A 44 3.85 14.97 1.51
N THR A 45 4.69 13.94 1.64
CA THR A 45 4.59 12.96 2.72
C THR A 45 4.86 13.59 4.08
N ASN A 46 5.88 14.44 4.18
CA ASN A 46 6.20 15.13 5.43
C ASN A 46 5.10 16.13 5.80
N GLU A 47 4.52 16.83 4.84
CA GLU A 47 3.38 17.72 5.04
C GLU A 47 2.15 16.96 5.53
N ALA A 48 1.87 15.79 4.95
CA ALA A 48 0.77 14.94 5.42
C ALA A 48 0.94 14.52 6.88
N TYR A 49 2.17 14.22 7.32
CA TYR A 49 2.45 13.88 8.72
C TYR A 49 2.22 15.06 9.65
N VAL A 50 2.64 16.28 9.26
CA VAL A 50 2.40 17.49 10.03
C VAL A 50 0.91 17.72 10.25
N PHE A 51 0.12 17.70 9.18
CA PHE A 51 -1.33 17.91 9.28
C PHE A 51 -2.02 16.78 10.05
N ALA A 52 -1.68 15.52 9.78
CA ALA A 52 -2.27 14.40 10.49
C ALA A 52 -2.00 14.46 12.00
N ALA A 53 -0.78 14.77 12.40
CA ALA A 53 -0.40 14.89 13.80
C ALA A 53 -1.10 16.08 14.48
N ALA A 54 -1.05 17.27 13.87
CA ALA A 54 -1.64 18.50 14.41
C ALA A 54 -3.16 18.37 14.57
N MET A 55 -3.82 17.73 13.60
CA MET A 55 -5.29 17.56 13.59
C MET A 55 -5.75 16.28 14.26
N LYS A 56 -4.83 15.42 14.73
CA LYS A 56 -5.14 14.07 15.25
C LYS A 56 -6.00 13.25 14.28
N ALA A 57 -5.67 13.32 12.98
CA ALA A 57 -6.43 12.63 11.94
C ALA A 57 -6.40 11.10 12.14
N PRO A 58 -7.53 10.39 11.97
CA PRO A 58 -7.60 8.95 12.16
C PRO A 58 -6.98 8.20 10.95
N VAL A 59 -5.66 8.22 10.84
CA VAL A 59 -4.92 7.58 9.76
C VAL A 59 -3.77 6.73 10.28
N VAL A 60 -3.59 5.57 9.66
CA VAL A 60 -2.41 4.72 9.82
C VAL A 60 -1.60 4.84 8.55
N PHE A 61 -0.41 5.39 8.65
CA PHE A 61 0.57 5.46 7.58
C PHE A 61 1.40 4.18 7.56
N CYS A 62 1.18 3.32 6.59
CA CYS A 62 1.92 2.08 6.41
C CYS A 62 2.98 2.26 5.33
N ALA A 63 4.21 2.55 5.73
CA ALA A 63 5.36 2.63 4.85
C ALA A 63 5.86 1.23 4.52
N VAL A 64 5.62 0.79 3.28
CA VAL A 64 6.12 -0.50 2.77
C VAL A 64 7.57 -0.31 2.36
N ASN A 65 8.49 -0.57 3.30
CA ASN A 65 9.92 -0.52 3.03
C ASN A 65 10.37 -1.82 2.37
N ASN A 66 10.27 -1.85 1.05
CA ASN A 66 10.77 -2.97 0.25
C ASN A 66 12.24 -2.82 -0.14
N GLN A 67 12.92 -1.82 0.46
CA GLN A 67 14.34 -1.49 0.38
C GLN A 67 14.79 -0.88 -0.96
N TRP A 68 13.86 -0.63 -1.89
CA TRP A 68 14.19 -0.16 -3.22
C TRP A 68 13.17 0.85 -3.76
N ALA A 69 13.58 2.09 -3.95
CA ALA A 69 12.88 3.07 -4.77
C ALA A 69 13.40 2.97 -6.20
N ILE A 70 12.74 2.17 -7.04
CA ILE A 70 13.24 1.75 -8.36
C ILE A 70 14.58 1.03 -8.22
N SER A 71 15.70 1.69 -8.51
CA SER A 71 17.07 1.19 -8.39
C SER A 71 17.84 1.78 -7.20
N GLU A 72 17.25 2.76 -6.47
CA GLU A 72 17.89 3.39 -5.33
C GLU A 72 17.58 2.65 -4.03
N PRO A 73 18.60 2.16 -3.30
CA PRO A 73 18.38 1.48 -2.05
C PRO A 73 17.94 2.45 -0.94
N THR A 74 17.12 1.99 -0.02
CA THR A 74 16.64 2.80 1.12
C THR A 74 17.81 3.38 1.95
N SER A 75 18.96 2.70 2.01
CA SER A 75 20.15 3.19 2.69
C SER A 75 20.75 4.48 2.11
N VAL A 76 20.48 4.76 0.84
CA VAL A 76 20.87 6.04 0.18
C VAL A 76 19.83 7.13 0.46
N GLN A 77 18.55 6.75 0.56
CA GLN A 77 17.45 7.69 0.80
C GLN A 77 17.41 8.19 2.25
N THR A 78 17.83 7.37 3.19
CA THR A 78 17.76 7.70 4.63
C THR A 78 18.84 6.99 5.44
N PRO A 79 19.51 7.68 6.36
CA PRO A 79 20.50 7.08 7.26
C PRO A 79 19.89 6.31 8.43
N THR A 80 18.55 6.30 8.56
CA THR A 80 17.85 5.69 9.70
C THR A 80 16.56 5.01 9.23
N SER A 81 16.02 4.09 10.03
CA SER A 81 14.76 3.40 9.75
C SER A 81 13.62 4.40 9.53
N LEU A 82 12.76 4.11 8.58
CA LEU A 82 11.71 5.04 8.14
C LEU A 82 10.70 5.37 9.24
N TYR A 83 10.35 4.39 10.09
CA TYR A 83 9.40 4.63 11.19
C TYR A 83 9.83 5.77 12.13
N ARG A 84 11.15 6.02 12.24
CA ARG A 84 11.66 7.10 13.10
C ARG A 84 11.27 8.50 12.65
N ARG A 85 10.88 8.66 11.38
CA ARG A 85 10.35 9.94 10.89
C ARG A 85 9.06 10.31 11.59
N GLY A 86 8.15 9.36 11.79
CA GLY A 86 6.90 9.62 12.51
C GLY A 86 7.14 10.15 13.93
N LEU A 87 8.15 9.63 14.61
CA LEU A 87 8.51 10.12 15.95
C LEU A 87 8.89 11.61 15.96
N GLY A 88 9.56 12.09 14.89
CA GLY A 88 9.90 13.51 14.73
C GLY A 88 8.68 14.43 14.61
N PHE A 89 7.54 13.91 14.19
CA PHE A 89 6.25 14.62 14.13
C PHE A 89 5.36 14.34 15.33
N GLY A 90 5.82 13.62 16.35
CA GLY A 90 5.03 13.23 17.51
C GLY A 90 4.02 12.10 17.21
N ILE A 91 4.18 11.38 16.12
CA ILE A 91 3.34 10.25 15.71
C ILE A 91 3.90 8.96 16.33
N PRO A 92 3.12 8.19 17.11
CA PRO A 92 3.51 6.85 17.55
C PRO A 92 3.90 6.00 16.34
N SER A 93 5.07 5.35 16.41
CA SER A 93 5.65 4.70 15.24
C SER A 93 6.28 3.37 15.62
N VAL A 94 6.15 2.37 14.74
CA VAL A 94 6.66 1.01 14.94
C VAL A 94 7.17 0.43 13.62
N GLN A 95 8.18 -0.42 13.71
CA GLN A 95 8.62 -1.27 12.60
C GLN A 95 8.18 -2.70 12.86
N VAL A 96 7.73 -3.39 11.82
CA VAL A 96 7.30 -4.79 11.88
C VAL A 96 7.94 -5.58 10.73
N ASP A 97 8.18 -6.86 10.93
CA ASP A 97 8.57 -7.79 9.86
C ASP A 97 7.44 -7.87 8.82
N GLY A 98 7.66 -7.24 7.66
CA GLY A 98 6.70 -7.20 6.55
C GLY A 98 6.49 -8.54 5.85
N ASN A 99 7.37 -9.52 6.12
CA ASN A 99 7.24 -10.89 5.62
C ASN A 99 6.56 -11.84 6.62
N ASP A 100 5.99 -11.31 7.70
CA ASP A 100 5.15 -12.05 8.64
C ASP A 100 3.73 -11.47 8.64
N VAL A 101 2.81 -12.13 7.92
CA VAL A 101 1.43 -11.67 7.76
C VAL A 101 0.69 -11.56 9.09
N LEU A 102 0.99 -12.43 10.07
CA LEU A 102 0.32 -12.41 11.38
C LEU A 102 0.83 -11.24 12.23
N ALA A 103 2.13 -10.96 12.18
CA ALA A 103 2.71 -9.80 12.85
C ALA A 103 2.19 -8.49 12.24
N VAL A 104 2.15 -8.39 10.90
CA VAL A 104 1.59 -7.23 10.19
C VAL A 104 0.12 -7.04 10.55
N ALA A 105 -0.68 -8.09 10.53
CA ALA A 105 -2.10 -8.02 10.88
C ALA A 105 -2.32 -7.54 12.31
N ALA A 106 -1.55 -8.06 13.27
CA ALA A 106 -1.64 -7.65 14.68
C ALA A 106 -1.27 -6.17 14.89
N VAL A 107 -0.17 -5.72 14.26
CA VAL A 107 0.30 -4.34 14.39
C VAL A 107 -0.66 -3.37 13.71
N LEU A 108 -1.12 -3.66 12.48
CA LEU A 108 -2.05 -2.79 11.78
C LEU A 108 -3.41 -2.72 12.46
N SER A 109 -3.91 -3.84 13.02
CA SER A 109 -5.15 -3.83 13.81
C SER A 109 -5.04 -2.91 15.02
N ALA A 110 -3.97 -3.03 15.81
CA ALA A 110 -3.73 -2.19 16.97
C ALA A 110 -3.56 -0.70 16.58
N ALA A 111 -2.89 -0.43 15.46
CA ALA A 111 -2.73 0.93 14.94
C ALA A 111 -4.06 1.53 14.48
N LEU A 112 -4.91 0.75 13.81
CA LEU A 112 -6.25 1.18 13.40
C LEU A 112 -7.15 1.46 14.60
N ASP A 113 -7.11 0.62 15.64
CA ASP A 113 -7.86 0.83 16.88
C ASP A 113 -7.40 2.11 17.60
N HIS A 114 -6.09 2.38 17.57
CA HIS A 114 -5.54 3.65 18.06
C HIS A 114 -6.12 4.84 17.30
N ALA A 115 -6.09 4.79 15.97
CA ALA A 115 -6.58 5.89 15.14
C ALA A 115 -8.11 6.08 15.29
N ARG A 116 -8.89 4.99 15.27
CA ARG A 116 -10.35 5.03 15.49
C ARG A 116 -10.74 5.62 16.83
N SER A 117 -9.96 5.34 17.88
CA SER A 117 -10.23 5.89 19.22
C SER A 117 -9.97 7.38 19.37
N GLY A 118 -9.61 8.09 18.28
CA GLY A 118 -9.36 9.55 18.31
C GLY A 118 -8.01 9.95 18.89
N ARG A 119 -7.10 8.97 19.10
CA ARG A 119 -5.75 9.25 19.63
C ARG A 119 -4.80 9.85 18.59
N GLY A 120 -5.23 9.91 17.32
CA GLY A 120 -4.47 10.49 16.22
C GLY A 120 -3.79 9.43 15.33
N PRO A 121 -2.87 9.86 14.45
CA PRO A 121 -2.23 8.97 13.49
C PRO A 121 -1.26 8.00 14.14
N VAL A 122 -0.97 6.90 13.42
CA VAL A 122 0.11 5.96 13.72
C VAL A 122 0.93 5.74 12.46
N MET A 123 2.24 5.61 12.60
CA MET A 123 3.13 5.21 11.52
C MET A 123 3.61 3.77 11.73
N VAL A 124 3.46 2.94 10.71
CA VAL A 124 3.95 1.57 10.68
C VAL A 124 4.93 1.42 9.51
N GLU A 125 6.13 0.99 9.76
CA GLU A 125 7.06 0.55 8.73
C GLU A 125 6.99 -0.97 8.62
N THR A 126 6.54 -1.50 7.48
CA THR A 126 6.65 -2.92 7.16
C THR A 126 7.97 -3.15 6.43
N TRP A 127 8.92 -3.78 7.13
CA TRP A 127 10.23 -4.07 6.57
C TRP A 127 10.18 -5.36 5.77
N THR A 128 10.33 -5.25 4.46
CA THR A 128 10.19 -6.33 3.50
C THR A 128 11.23 -6.19 2.37
N TYR A 129 11.07 -6.94 1.30
CA TYR A 129 11.96 -6.89 0.15
C TYR A 129 11.20 -7.07 -1.16
N ARG A 130 11.48 -6.24 -2.16
CA ARG A 130 10.95 -6.41 -3.51
C ARG A 130 11.75 -7.48 -4.25
N THR A 131 11.18 -8.66 -4.43
CA THR A 131 11.83 -9.79 -5.13
C THR A 131 11.81 -9.63 -6.65
N GLY A 132 10.78 -9.03 -7.21
CA GLY A 132 10.63 -8.80 -8.65
C GLY A 132 11.29 -7.50 -9.14
N ALA A 133 11.27 -7.30 -10.46
CA ALA A 133 11.60 -6.03 -11.09
C ALA A 133 10.57 -4.94 -10.70
N HIS A 134 10.96 -3.67 -10.76
CA HIS A 134 10.06 -2.55 -10.47
C HIS A 134 9.00 -2.37 -11.56
N THR A 135 9.42 -2.52 -12.82
CA THR A 135 8.58 -2.44 -14.01
C THR A 135 9.01 -3.50 -15.02
N THR A 136 8.26 -3.64 -16.12
CA THR A 136 8.57 -4.58 -17.20
C THR A 136 9.88 -4.29 -17.92
N THR A 137 10.38 -3.05 -17.84
CA THR A 137 11.65 -2.61 -18.46
C THR A 137 12.82 -2.53 -17.48
N ASP A 138 12.58 -2.82 -16.19
CA ASP A 138 13.62 -2.80 -15.16
C ASP A 138 14.43 -4.10 -15.17
N ASP A 139 15.76 -3.96 -15.04
CA ASP A 139 16.69 -5.07 -14.87
C ASP A 139 17.35 -5.01 -13.49
N PRO A 140 16.78 -5.71 -12.48
CA PRO A 140 17.29 -5.66 -11.12
C PRO A 140 18.70 -6.26 -10.95
N THR A 141 19.20 -7.04 -11.90
CA THR A 141 20.56 -7.61 -11.84
C THR A 141 21.64 -6.54 -11.90
N ARG A 142 21.30 -5.34 -12.35
CA ARG A 142 22.22 -4.19 -12.45
C ARG A 142 22.51 -3.53 -11.11
N TYR A 143 21.66 -3.73 -10.09
CA TYR A 143 21.79 -3.03 -8.80
C TYR A 143 21.57 -3.94 -7.58
N ARG A 144 21.15 -5.20 -7.76
CA ARG A 144 21.02 -6.20 -6.70
C ARG A 144 22.04 -7.33 -6.86
N THR A 145 22.35 -8.01 -5.77
CA THR A 145 23.21 -9.19 -5.78
C THR A 145 22.39 -10.48 -5.64
N ALA A 146 22.79 -11.53 -6.31
CA ALA A 146 22.15 -12.85 -6.18
C ALA A 146 22.11 -13.33 -4.71
N GLN A 147 23.13 -13.03 -3.93
CA GLN A 147 23.18 -13.40 -2.51
C GLN A 147 22.07 -12.72 -1.70
N THR A 148 21.77 -11.47 -2.00
CA THR A 148 20.67 -10.73 -1.33
C THR A 148 19.33 -11.34 -1.71
N ASP A 149 19.11 -11.63 -3.00
CA ASP A 149 17.88 -12.24 -3.50
C ASP A 149 17.66 -13.64 -2.87
N GLU A 150 18.72 -14.46 -2.77
CA GLU A 150 18.65 -15.78 -2.13
C GLU A 150 18.30 -15.68 -0.62
N TYR A 151 18.90 -14.74 0.09
CA TYR A 151 18.55 -14.48 1.50
C TYR A 151 17.06 -14.18 1.66
N TRP A 152 16.53 -13.27 0.86
CA TRP A 152 15.12 -12.87 0.95
C TRP A 152 14.14 -13.92 0.43
N ALA A 153 14.53 -14.73 -0.54
CA ALA A 153 13.75 -15.89 -0.95
C ALA A 153 13.52 -16.89 0.20
N GLY A 154 14.51 -17.04 1.09
CA GLY A 154 14.38 -17.84 2.33
C GLY A 154 13.36 -17.28 3.33
N LEU A 155 12.98 -15.99 3.19
CA LEU A 155 12.04 -15.28 4.04
C LEU A 155 10.71 -14.98 3.34
N ASP A 156 10.40 -15.65 2.24
CA ASP A 156 9.16 -15.46 1.48
C ASP A 156 7.93 -15.61 2.40
N PRO A 157 7.04 -14.59 2.45
CA PRO A 157 5.91 -14.57 3.36
C PRO A 157 4.88 -15.67 3.07
N ILE A 158 4.72 -16.06 1.80
CA ILE A 158 3.79 -17.11 1.39
C ILE A 158 4.30 -18.46 1.89
N VAL A 159 5.58 -18.75 1.65
CA VAL A 159 6.23 -20.00 2.10
C VAL A 159 6.25 -20.10 3.63
N ARG A 160 6.50 -18.97 4.32
CA ARG A 160 6.45 -18.92 5.79
C ARG A 160 5.06 -19.22 6.32
N MET A 161 4.03 -18.60 5.74
CA MET A 161 2.63 -18.83 6.16
C MET A 161 2.20 -20.26 5.85
N GLN A 162 2.54 -20.80 4.70
CA GLN A 162 2.26 -22.19 4.36
C GLN A 162 2.89 -23.17 5.36
N LYS A 163 4.16 -22.98 5.71
CA LYS A 163 4.84 -23.81 6.73
C LYS A 163 4.13 -23.71 8.09
N TYR A 164 3.74 -22.51 8.50
CA TYR A 164 3.00 -22.30 9.74
C TYR A 164 1.66 -23.04 9.74
N LEU A 165 0.86 -22.86 8.70
CA LEU A 165 -0.47 -23.52 8.60
C LEU A 165 -0.35 -25.05 8.57
N ARG A 166 0.65 -25.60 7.87
CA ARG A 166 0.93 -27.04 7.90
C ARG A 166 1.33 -27.52 9.29
N SER A 167 2.17 -26.78 10.00
CA SER A 167 2.60 -27.13 11.37
C SER A 167 1.44 -27.13 12.38
N ARG A 168 0.35 -26.46 12.04
CA ARG A 168 -0.87 -26.38 12.82
C ARG A 168 -1.98 -27.34 12.31
N GLU A 169 -1.67 -28.16 11.30
CA GLU A 169 -2.60 -29.09 10.67
C GLU A 169 -3.86 -28.40 10.10
N LEU A 170 -3.73 -27.13 9.70
CA LEU A 170 -4.83 -26.33 9.15
C LEU A 170 -4.97 -26.45 7.63
N ILE A 171 -3.94 -26.90 6.94
CA ILE A 171 -3.92 -27.16 5.49
C ILE A 171 -3.17 -28.47 5.20
N ASP A 172 -3.55 -29.12 4.11
CA ASP A 172 -2.93 -30.32 3.56
C ASP A 172 -2.60 -30.12 2.07
N ASP A 173 -2.14 -31.19 1.41
CA ASP A 173 -1.79 -31.14 -0.03
C ASP A 173 -3.03 -30.99 -0.92
N ALA A 174 -4.18 -31.52 -0.49
CA ALA A 174 -5.42 -31.39 -1.24
C ALA A 174 -5.91 -29.92 -1.24
N TRP A 175 -5.84 -29.25 -0.08
CA TRP A 175 -6.16 -27.83 0.02
C TRP A 175 -5.26 -26.96 -0.86
N LEU A 176 -3.96 -27.26 -0.92
CA LEU A 176 -3.01 -26.51 -1.77
C LEU A 176 -3.30 -26.73 -3.26
N ALA A 177 -3.61 -27.96 -3.66
CA ALA A 177 -3.99 -28.26 -5.05
C ALA A 177 -5.27 -27.50 -5.46
N GLU A 178 -6.27 -27.42 -4.57
CA GLU A 178 -7.48 -26.60 -4.82
C GLU A 178 -7.15 -25.12 -4.96
N LEU A 179 -6.24 -24.61 -4.12
CA LEU A 179 -5.81 -23.20 -4.21
C LEU A 179 -5.12 -22.90 -5.53
N ASP A 180 -4.25 -23.81 -6.00
CA ASP A 180 -3.55 -23.66 -7.28
C ASP A 180 -4.54 -23.68 -8.46
N GLU A 181 -5.53 -24.59 -8.43
CA GLU A 181 -6.58 -24.61 -9.45
C GLU A 181 -7.38 -23.30 -9.49
N ARG A 182 -7.76 -22.77 -8.33
CA ARG A 182 -8.45 -21.47 -8.24
C ARG A 182 -7.60 -20.33 -8.77
N ALA A 183 -6.29 -20.33 -8.49
CA ALA A 183 -5.36 -19.32 -9.01
C ALA A 183 -5.26 -19.36 -10.53
N GLU A 184 -5.20 -20.57 -11.13
CA GLU A 184 -5.20 -20.74 -12.59
C GLU A 184 -6.52 -20.28 -13.22
N GLN A 185 -7.66 -20.61 -12.62
CA GLN A 185 -8.97 -20.14 -13.08
C GLN A 185 -9.07 -18.62 -13.07
N PHE A 186 -8.59 -17.99 -11.98
CA PHE A 186 -8.55 -16.52 -11.88
C PHE A 186 -7.62 -15.92 -12.92
N GLY A 187 -6.44 -16.50 -13.12
CA GLY A 187 -5.51 -16.07 -14.17
C GLY A 187 -6.11 -16.16 -15.58
N ALA A 188 -6.90 -17.19 -15.86
CA ALA A 188 -7.63 -17.32 -17.13
C ALA A 188 -8.67 -16.20 -17.28
N GLN A 189 -9.48 -15.92 -16.24
CA GLN A 189 -10.45 -14.83 -16.27
C GLN A 189 -9.82 -13.47 -16.52
N VAL A 190 -8.66 -13.18 -15.92
CA VAL A 190 -7.92 -11.94 -16.17
C VAL A 190 -7.44 -11.86 -17.61
N ARG A 191 -6.90 -12.96 -18.17
CA ARG A 191 -6.47 -13.00 -19.58
C ARG A 191 -7.66 -12.76 -20.53
N ASP A 192 -8.79 -13.40 -20.27
CA ASP A 192 -10.01 -13.21 -21.08
C ASP A 192 -10.52 -11.76 -20.99
N ALA A 193 -10.45 -11.14 -19.82
CA ALA A 193 -10.85 -9.74 -19.65
C ALA A 193 -9.95 -8.76 -20.43
N VAL A 194 -8.65 -9.07 -20.56
CA VAL A 194 -7.71 -8.24 -21.35
C VAL A 194 -7.98 -8.35 -22.86
N HIS A 195 -8.59 -9.45 -23.31
CA HIS A 195 -8.91 -9.67 -24.73
C HIS A 195 -10.32 -9.19 -25.13
N GLN A 196 -10.97 -8.39 -24.30
CA GLN A 196 -12.21 -7.71 -24.69
C GLN A 196 -11.94 -6.74 -25.85
N PRO A 197 -12.95 -6.47 -26.71
CA PRO A 197 -12.84 -5.42 -27.72
C PRO A 197 -12.39 -4.10 -27.12
N ASP A 198 -11.63 -3.33 -27.88
CA ASP A 198 -11.22 -1.99 -27.44
C ASP A 198 -12.47 -1.16 -27.08
N PRO A 199 -12.42 -0.42 -25.97
CA PRO A 199 -13.54 0.47 -25.60
C PRO A 199 -13.72 1.55 -26.65
N ASP A 200 -14.96 2.04 -26.78
CA ASP A 200 -15.23 3.22 -27.59
C ASP A 200 -14.35 4.38 -27.10
N PRO A 201 -13.55 5.02 -27.97
CA PRO A 201 -12.74 6.17 -27.58
C PRO A 201 -13.54 7.28 -26.88
N GLY A 202 -14.81 7.49 -27.27
CA GLY A 202 -15.71 8.45 -26.61
C GLY A 202 -15.97 8.13 -25.16
N ALA A 203 -15.98 6.84 -24.78
CA ALA A 203 -16.19 6.41 -23.40
C ALA A 203 -15.05 6.85 -22.44
N LEU A 204 -13.87 7.18 -22.94
CA LEU A 204 -12.76 7.72 -22.12
C LEU A 204 -13.11 9.03 -21.41
N LEU A 205 -14.08 9.77 -21.95
CA LEU A 205 -14.48 11.08 -21.43
C LEU A 205 -15.76 11.03 -20.59
N ASP A 206 -16.46 9.88 -20.54
CA ASP A 206 -17.77 9.77 -19.87
C ASP A 206 -17.64 9.90 -18.34
N ASP A 207 -16.55 9.42 -17.76
CA ASP A 207 -16.34 9.33 -16.31
C ASP A 207 -15.41 10.43 -15.75
N VAL A 208 -15.08 11.46 -16.54
CA VAL A 208 -14.18 12.55 -16.09
C VAL A 208 -14.87 13.44 -15.06
N TYR A 209 -16.15 13.75 -15.26
CA TYR A 209 -16.97 14.56 -14.36
C TYR A 209 -18.38 13.96 -14.24
N ALA A 210 -19.03 14.19 -13.09
CA ALA A 210 -20.43 13.79 -12.87
C ALA A 210 -21.36 14.41 -13.93
N GLU A 211 -21.06 15.67 -14.34
CA GLU A 211 -21.68 16.34 -15.47
C GLU A 211 -20.57 16.84 -16.41
N PRO A 212 -20.55 16.42 -17.67
CA PRO A 212 -19.52 16.86 -18.61
C PRO A 212 -19.51 18.38 -18.77
N THR A 213 -18.31 18.98 -18.69
CA THR A 213 -18.13 20.40 -18.99
C THR A 213 -18.32 20.69 -20.49
N PRO A 214 -18.48 21.96 -20.91
CA PRO A 214 -18.56 22.31 -22.33
C PRO A 214 -17.36 21.82 -23.15
N ASP A 215 -16.15 21.84 -22.56
CA ASP A 215 -14.92 21.39 -23.22
C ASP A 215 -14.93 19.87 -23.40
N VAL A 216 -15.26 19.10 -22.36
CA VAL A 216 -15.40 17.63 -22.44
C VAL A 216 -16.46 17.25 -23.51
N ARG A 217 -17.58 17.98 -23.58
CA ARG A 217 -18.58 17.74 -24.61
C ARG A 217 -18.11 18.11 -26.03
N ALA A 218 -17.19 19.06 -26.16
CA ALA A 218 -16.58 19.38 -27.45
C ALA A 218 -15.64 18.23 -27.86
N ASP A 219 -14.78 17.77 -26.96
CA ASP A 219 -13.84 16.68 -27.22
C ASP A 219 -14.57 15.35 -27.54
N GLN A 220 -15.66 15.04 -26.83
CA GLN A 220 -16.52 13.88 -27.15
C GLN A 220 -17.13 13.90 -28.58
N ARG A 221 -17.28 15.08 -29.18
CA ARG A 221 -17.80 15.20 -30.56
C ARG A 221 -16.71 15.05 -31.62
N GLU A 222 -15.44 15.18 -31.23
CA GLU A 222 -14.28 15.06 -32.11
C GLU A 222 -13.69 13.63 -32.14
N LEU A 223 -14.06 12.79 -31.18
CA LEU A 223 -13.68 11.37 -31.10
C LEU A 223 -14.69 10.49 -31.87
#